data_802ee89310dea65b2dae11f5b2f8338e
#
_entry.id   802ee89310dea65b2dae11f5b2f8338e
#
_cell.length_a   1.000
_cell.length_b   1.000
_cell.length_c   1.000
_cell.angle_alpha   90.00
_cell.angle_beta   90.00
_cell.angle_gamma   90.00
#
_symmetry.space_group_name_H-M   'P 1'
#
loop_
_entity.id
_entity.type
_entity.pdbx_description
1 polymer ?
#
loop_
_entity_poly.entity_id
_entity_poly.type
_entity_poly.pdbx_seq_one_letter_code
_entity_poly.pdbx_strand_id
1 'polypeptide(L)'
;VAAAPIAQPVAPASSTAITPIESMAGHGSPMASRRVPLSNMRQVIARRLVESKTTIPHYQVSMSFDMDPLMTMRKDLNEKLAGGDVKLSVNDFLVRAAALAMHQHPDFNASFDGDAIVQHGAVNVGVAISLPEDKGGGLVVGVIRDADRKSLRMISAESKALAEKARTRGLAPEDMEGATFTISNLGMFGVDHFTAIINPPNSAILAVGGALKQPVVRGDAIEVGHRMTATLSNDHRVIDGAMAARWLQTVRDRKSTRLNSS
;
A
#
# COMPACT_ATOMS: atom_id res chain seq x y z
N VAL A 1 53.16 -4.27 -53.82
CA VAL A 1 52.23 -4.83 -52.83
C VAL A 1 53.06 -5.18 -51.60
N ALA A 2 53.01 -4.36 -50.56
CA ALA A 2 53.78 -4.59 -49.33
C ALA A 2 52.88 -5.42 -48.39
N ALA A 3 53.44 -6.51 -47.86
CA ALA A 3 52.83 -7.42 -46.93
C ALA A 3 52.76 -6.75 -45.53
N ALA A 4 51.59 -6.81 -44.88
CA ALA A 4 51.38 -6.32 -43.50
C ALA A 4 52.10 -7.27 -42.49
N PRO A 5 52.64 -6.74 -41.38
CA PRO A 5 53.31 -7.56 -40.37
C PRO A 5 52.30 -8.42 -39.58
N ILE A 6 52.69 -9.68 -39.39
CA ILE A 6 51.95 -10.67 -38.59
C ILE A 6 52.08 -10.28 -37.11
N ALA A 7 50.95 -10.12 -36.44
CA ALA A 7 50.89 -9.84 -35.00
C ALA A 7 51.45 -11.02 -34.20
N GLN A 8 52.34 -10.75 -33.26
CA GLN A 8 52.89 -11.75 -32.32
C GLN A 8 51.80 -12.17 -31.31
N PRO A 9 51.79 -13.44 -30.87
CA PRO A 9 50.86 -13.93 -29.87
C PRO A 9 51.14 -13.27 -28.51
N VAL A 10 50.10 -12.64 -27.94
CA VAL A 10 50.13 -12.08 -26.59
C VAL A 10 50.22 -13.25 -25.59
N ALA A 11 51.22 -13.20 -24.72
CA ALA A 11 51.34 -14.16 -23.61
C ALA A 11 50.12 -14.14 -22.69
N PRO A 12 49.67 -15.29 -22.17
CA PRO A 12 48.53 -15.32 -21.27
C PRO A 12 48.84 -14.53 -20.00
N ALA A 13 47.94 -13.59 -19.64
CA ALA A 13 48.03 -12.85 -18.39
C ALA A 13 48.09 -13.84 -17.22
N SER A 14 49.04 -13.64 -16.32
CA SER A 14 49.18 -14.41 -15.08
C SER A 14 47.86 -14.41 -14.33
N SER A 15 47.32 -15.61 -14.11
CA SER A 15 46.15 -15.80 -13.25
C SER A 15 46.50 -15.27 -11.84
N THR A 16 45.92 -14.15 -11.48
CA THR A 16 45.95 -13.67 -10.11
C THR A 16 45.30 -14.75 -9.27
N ALA A 17 46.06 -15.45 -8.46
CA ALA A 17 45.55 -16.42 -7.51
C ALA A 17 44.52 -15.74 -6.65
N ILE A 18 43.28 -16.20 -6.73
CA ILE A 18 42.20 -15.77 -5.80
C ILE A 18 42.68 -16.22 -4.43
N THR A 19 43.07 -15.27 -3.61
CA THR A 19 43.36 -15.52 -2.19
C THR A 19 42.11 -16.17 -1.59
N PRO A 20 42.22 -17.36 -0.98
CA PRO A 20 41.09 -17.96 -0.31
C PRO A 20 40.57 -16.93 0.72
N ILE A 21 39.27 -16.64 0.68
CA ILE A 21 38.63 -15.85 1.74
C ILE A 21 38.93 -16.60 3.03
N GLU A 22 39.77 -16.00 3.88
CA GLU A 22 40.03 -16.54 5.21
C GLU A 22 38.68 -16.86 5.83
N SER A 23 38.49 -18.11 6.18
CA SER A 23 37.33 -18.58 6.94
C SER A 23 37.14 -17.62 8.11
N MET A 24 35.99 -16.91 8.13
CA MET A 24 35.57 -16.10 9.27
C MET A 24 35.20 -17.03 10.45
N ALA A 25 36.18 -17.81 10.90
CA ALA A 25 36.14 -18.58 12.14
C ALA A 25 36.19 -17.58 13.31
N GLY A 26 35.03 -17.10 13.73
CA GLY A 26 34.97 -16.16 14.85
C GLY A 26 33.62 -15.49 15.05
N HIS A 27 32.68 -15.68 14.16
CA HIS A 27 31.30 -15.18 14.34
C HIS A 27 30.48 -16.28 14.98
N GLY A 28 29.90 -15.97 16.12
CA GLY A 28 29.21 -16.85 17.05
C GLY A 28 28.40 -17.99 16.44
N SER A 29 28.07 -18.98 17.24
CA SER A 29 27.32 -20.18 16.83
C SER A 29 26.25 -19.87 15.80
N PRO A 30 26.12 -20.66 14.73
CA PRO A 30 25.04 -20.50 13.76
C PRO A 30 23.72 -20.42 14.53
N MET A 31 22.81 -19.50 14.12
CA MET A 31 21.54 -19.32 14.80
C MET A 31 20.83 -20.66 14.98
N ALA A 32 20.65 -21.10 16.22
CA ALA A 32 19.98 -22.36 16.51
C ALA A 32 18.50 -22.24 16.13
N SER A 33 17.99 -23.23 15.39
CA SER A 33 16.55 -23.30 15.10
C SER A 33 15.75 -23.39 16.39
N ARG A 34 14.75 -22.55 16.56
CA ARG A 34 13.83 -22.60 17.69
C ARG A 34 12.39 -22.58 17.22
N ARG A 35 11.54 -23.36 17.85
CA ARG A 35 10.09 -23.31 17.64
C ARG A 35 9.51 -22.21 18.54
N VAL A 36 8.81 -21.24 17.91
CA VAL A 36 8.10 -20.16 18.60
C VAL A 36 6.59 -20.37 18.39
N PRO A 37 5.81 -20.63 19.47
CA PRO A 37 4.37 -20.76 19.36
C PRO A 37 3.72 -19.45 18.87
N LEU A 38 2.67 -19.58 18.04
CA LEU A 38 1.90 -18.42 17.59
C LEU A 38 0.96 -17.95 18.69
N SER A 39 0.82 -16.63 18.86
CA SER A 39 -0.26 -16.04 19.66
C SER A 39 -1.63 -16.34 19.04
N ASN A 40 -2.70 -16.31 19.84
CA ASN A 40 -4.07 -16.52 19.36
C ASN A 40 -4.44 -15.58 18.20
N MET A 41 -4.06 -14.31 18.32
CA MET A 41 -4.26 -13.31 17.27
C MET A 41 -3.55 -13.74 15.97
N ARG A 42 -2.29 -14.16 16.03
CA ARG A 42 -1.53 -14.58 14.85
C ARG A 42 -2.09 -15.86 14.23
N GLN A 43 -2.64 -16.77 15.03
CA GLN A 43 -3.34 -17.96 14.53
C GLN A 43 -4.61 -17.59 13.74
N VAL A 44 -5.41 -16.63 14.25
CA VAL A 44 -6.61 -16.14 13.56
C VAL A 44 -6.24 -15.44 12.24
N ILE A 45 -5.22 -14.57 12.27
CA ILE A 45 -4.72 -13.89 11.07
C ILE A 45 -4.27 -14.92 10.02
N ALA A 46 -3.45 -15.90 10.42
CA ALA A 46 -2.95 -16.93 9.50
C ALA A 46 -4.10 -17.69 8.81
N ARG A 47 -5.10 -18.12 9.56
CA ARG A 47 -6.28 -18.81 9.02
C ARG A 47 -7.05 -17.92 8.02
N ARG A 48 -7.35 -16.67 8.39
CA ARG A 48 -8.08 -15.74 7.52
C ARG A 48 -7.33 -15.41 6.23
N LEU A 49 -5.99 -15.25 6.31
CA LEU A 49 -5.18 -15.00 5.13
C LEU A 49 -5.12 -16.19 4.18
N VAL A 50 -5.02 -17.41 4.71
CA VAL A 50 -5.09 -18.64 3.91
C VAL A 50 -6.45 -18.75 3.25
N GLU A 51 -7.54 -18.60 4.01
CA GLU A 51 -8.90 -18.64 3.50
C GLU A 51 -9.08 -17.64 2.34
N SER A 52 -8.73 -16.37 2.55
CA SER A 52 -8.80 -15.35 1.52
C SER A 52 -8.01 -15.74 0.27
N LYS A 53 -6.77 -16.21 0.43
CA LYS A 53 -5.89 -16.50 -0.71
C LYS A 53 -6.31 -17.74 -1.49
N THR A 54 -6.97 -18.71 -0.85
CA THR A 54 -7.41 -19.96 -1.49
C THR A 54 -8.81 -19.89 -2.07
N THR A 55 -9.71 -19.06 -1.53
CA THR A 55 -11.12 -18.98 -1.95
C THR A 55 -11.41 -17.83 -2.90
N ILE A 56 -10.61 -16.78 -2.89
CA ILE A 56 -10.80 -15.60 -3.75
C ILE A 56 -9.84 -15.67 -4.94
N PRO A 57 -10.32 -15.62 -6.18
CA PRO A 57 -9.47 -15.55 -7.38
C PRO A 57 -8.85 -14.14 -7.50
N HIS A 58 -7.74 -13.91 -6.80
CA HIS A 58 -7.03 -12.64 -6.80
C HIS A 58 -6.36 -12.35 -8.13
N TYR A 59 -6.54 -11.14 -8.64
CA TYR A 59 -5.67 -10.55 -9.67
C TYR A 59 -5.33 -9.12 -9.28
N GLN A 60 -4.28 -8.55 -9.88
CA GLN A 60 -3.76 -7.25 -9.52
C GLN A 60 -3.69 -6.31 -10.72
N VAL A 61 -3.99 -5.03 -10.47
CA VAL A 61 -3.79 -3.94 -11.43
C VAL A 61 -3.01 -2.83 -10.72
N SER A 62 -1.89 -2.40 -11.31
CA SER A 62 -1.05 -1.33 -10.76
C SER A 62 -1.10 -0.09 -11.63
N MET A 63 -1.06 1.09 -11.01
CA MET A 63 -0.99 2.37 -11.68
C MET A 63 -0.04 3.31 -10.96
N SER A 64 0.78 4.03 -11.72
CA SER A 64 1.66 5.07 -11.19
C SER A 64 0.92 6.42 -11.13
N PHE A 65 1.04 7.10 -10.01
CA PHE A 65 0.43 8.39 -9.71
C PHE A 65 1.50 9.49 -9.63
N ASP A 66 1.25 10.61 -10.28
CA ASP A 66 2.00 11.85 -10.04
C ASP A 66 1.56 12.45 -8.70
N MET A 67 2.48 12.58 -7.77
CA MET A 67 2.17 13.02 -6.41
C MET A 67 2.48 14.48 -6.14
N ASP A 68 3.15 15.19 -7.03
CA ASP A 68 3.54 16.59 -6.81
C ASP A 68 2.34 17.52 -6.56
N PRO A 69 1.22 17.42 -7.32
CA PRO A 69 0.05 18.25 -7.05
C PRO A 69 -0.57 17.98 -5.68
N LEU A 70 -0.64 16.71 -5.25
CA LEU A 70 -1.17 16.34 -3.93
C LEU A 70 -0.24 16.80 -2.82
N MET A 71 1.07 16.64 -2.99
CA MET A 71 2.07 17.07 -1.99
C MET A 71 2.03 18.58 -1.78
N THR A 72 1.89 19.36 -2.85
CA THR A 72 1.74 20.82 -2.78
C THR A 72 0.44 21.18 -2.04
N MET A 73 -0.69 20.64 -2.46
CA MET A 73 -1.99 20.89 -1.82
C MET A 73 -1.97 20.49 -0.34
N ARG A 74 -1.37 19.35 0.02
CA ARG A 74 -1.23 18.92 1.41
C ARG A 74 -0.39 19.90 2.24
N LYS A 75 0.69 20.45 1.67
CA LYS A 75 1.53 21.45 2.31
C LYS A 75 0.72 22.71 2.61
N ASP A 76 0.05 23.26 1.60
CA ASP A 76 -0.76 24.49 1.73
C ASP A 76 -1.90 24.34 2.73
N LEU A 77 -2.58 23.18 2.74
CA LEU A 77 -3.64 22.90 3.69
C LEU A 77 -3.10 22.77 5.12
N ASN A 78 -1.96 22.08 5.30
CA ASN A 78 -1.34 21.96 6.62
C ASN A 78 -0.79 23.29 7.15
N GLU A 79 -0.32 24.20 6.30
CA GLU A 79 0.05 25.55 6.69
C GLU A 79 -1.17 26.35 7.19
N LYS A 80 -2.31 26.24 6.51
CA LYS A 80 -3.57 26.88 6.94
C LYS A 80 -4.17 26.25 8.22
N LEU A 81 -3.84 24.99 8.50
CA LEU A 81 -4.25 24.28 9.70
C LEU A 81 -3.21 24.42 10.84
N ALA A 82 -2.10 25.15 10.61
CA ALA A 82 -1.10 25.40 11.64
C ALA A 82 -1.72 26.12 12.83
N GLY A 83 -1.55 25.56 14.04
CA GLY A 83 -2.19 26.03 15.27
C GLY A 83 -3.38 25.18 15.73
N GLY A 84 -3.83 24.20 14.92
CA GLY A 84 -4.82 23.20 15.31
C GLY A 84 -4.22 21.80 15.47
N ASP A 85 -5.00 20.87 16.06
CA ASP A 85 -4.54 19.50 16.36
C ASP A 85 -4.52 18.57 15.15
N VAL A 86 -4.92 19.05 13.97
CA VAL A 86 -5.05 18.24 12.76
C VAL A 86 -3.91 18.52 11.80
N LYS A 87 -3.14 17.47 11.45
CA LYS A 87 -2.13 17.47 10.40
C LYS A 87 -2.47 16.38 9.38
N LEU A 88 -2.79 16.79 8.16
CA LEU A 88 -3.18 15.90 7.08
C LEU A 88 -2.01 15.07 6.57
N SER A 89 -2.24 13.79 6.39
CA SER A 89 -1.31 12.82 5.78
C SER A 89 -1.73 12.50 4.35
N VAL A 90 -0.83 11.95 3.55
CA VAL A 90 -1.17 11.44 2.19
C VAL A 90 -2.27 10.38 2.27
N ASN A 91 -2.24 9.56 3.32
CA ASN A 91 -3.24 8.51 3.51
C ASN A 91 -4.67 9.04 3.66
N ASP A 92 -4.85 10.19 4.32
CA ASP A 92 -6.17 10.81 4.51
C ASP A 92 -6.80 11.21 3.16
N PHE A 93 -5.96 11.73 2.24
CA PHE A 93 -6.41 12.04 0.88
C PHE A 93 -6.76 10.78 0.08
N LEU A 94 -5.99 9.70 0.24
CA LEU A 94 -6.26 8.43 -0.44
C LEU A 94 -7.56 7.80 0.07
N VAL A 95 -7.79 7.79 1.38
CA VAL A 95 -9.05 7.33 1.98
C VAL A 95 -10.22 8.11 1.42
N ARG A 96 -10.13 9.44 1.39
CA ARG A 96 -11.20 10.29 0.87
C ARG A 96 -11.42 10.09 -0.63
N ALA A 97 -10.35 10.02 -1.42
CA ALA A 97 -10.43 9.82 -2.87
C ALA A 97 -11.03 8.46 -3.22
N ALA A 98 -10.61 7.39 -2.52
CA ALA A 98 -11.15 6.04 -2.68
C ALA A 98 -12.63 5.99 -2.33
N ALA A 99 -13.02 6.54 -1.17
CA ALA A 99 -14.41 6.56 -0.73
C ALA A 99 -15.33 7.29 -1.72
N LEU A 100 -14.90 8.43 -2.23
CA LEU A 100 -15.67 9.17 -3.25
C LEU A 100 -15.71 8.47 -4.62
N ALA A 101 -14.67 7.70 -4.97
CA ALA A 101 -14.65 6.96 -6.23
C ALA A 101 -15.71 5.84 -6.25
N MET A 102 -16.09 5.29 -5.10
CA MET A 102 -17.08 4.21 -4.99
C MET A 102 -18.48 4.63 -5.45
N HIS A 103 -18.83 5.92 -5.36
CA HIS A 103 -20.10 6.41 -5.92
C HIS A 103 -20.20 6.25 -7.43
N GLN A 104 -19.07 6.24 -8.14
CA GLN A 104 -19.01 6.01 -9.59
C GLN A 104 -18.71 4.55 -9.95
N HIS A 105 -18.23 3.80 -8.97
CA HIS A 105 -17.78 2.42 -9.13
C HIS A 105 -18.26 1.58 -7.95
N PRO A 106 -19.57 1.30 -7.82
CA PRO A 106 -20.16 0.66 -6.64
C PRO A 106 -19.64 -0.77 -6.39
N ASP A 107 -19.15 -1.46 -7.42
CA ASP A 107 -18.60 -2.81 -7.27
C ASP A 107 -17.33 -2.86 -6.41
N PHE A 108 -16.66 -1.72 -6.19
CA PHE A 108 -15.56 -1.60 -5.24
C PHE A 108 -16.01 -1.44 -3.79
N ASN A 109 -17.31 -1.18 -3.59
CA ASN A 109 -17.98 -1.14 -2.29
C ASN A 109 -18.96 -2.32 -2.17
N ALA A 110 -18.49 -3.51 -2.53
CA ALA A 110 -19.31 -4.71 -2.64
C ALA A 110 -18.61 -5.94 -2.05
N SER A 111 -19.39 -7.00 -1.85
CA SER A 111 -18.93 -8.33 -1.43
C SER A 111 -19.51 -9.39 -2.36
N PHE A 112 -18.75 -10.48 -2.56
CA PHE A 112 -19.25 -11.68 -3.20
C PHE A 112 -19.98 -12.55 -2.17
N ASP A 113 -21.23 -12.92 -2.45
CA ASP A 113 -22.08 -13.74 -1.59
C ASP A 113 -22.65 -14.94 -2.36
N GLY A 114 -21.78 -15.86 -2.73
CA GLY A 114 -22.13 -17.11 -3.37
C GLY A 114 -22.73 -16.96 -4.78
N ASP A 115 -23.99 -16.66 -4.88
CA ASP A 115 -24.74 -16.46 -6.13
C ASP A 115 -25.09 -15.00 -6.42
N ALA A 116 -24.63 -14.07 -5.56
CA ALA A 116 -24.94 -12.64 -5.67
C ALA A 116 -23.71 -11.76 -5.40
N ILE A 117 -23.79 -10.51 -5.87
CA ILE A 117 -22.91 -9.42 -5.46
C ILE A 117 -23.74 -8.49 -4.58
N VAL A 118 -23.30 -8.30 -3.33
CA VAL A 118 -23.92 -7.39 -2.38
C VAL A 118 -23.19 -6.04 -2.43
N GLN A 119 -23.84 -5.03 -3.02
CA GLN A 119 -23.35 -3.63 -2.99
C GLN A 119 -23.77 -2.97 -1.67
N HIS A 120 -22.80 -2.42 -0.93
CA HIS A 120 -23.04 -1.83 0.39
C HIS A 120 -23.52 -0.39 0.28
N GLY A 121 -24.49 0.00 1.13
CA GLY A 121 -25.02 1.37 1.18
C GLY A 121 -24.12 2.34 1.93
N ALA A 122 -23.24 1.86 2.82
CA ALA A 122 -22.26 2.68 3.55
C ALA A 122 -20.87 2.43 2.96
N VAL A 123 -20.02 3.45 2.91
CA VAL A 123 -18.63 3.36 2.47
C VAL A 123 -17.71 3.36 3.69
N ASN A 124 -17.31 2.18 4.13
CA ASN A 124 -16.47 1.98 5.30
C ASN A 124 -15.06 1.57 4.88
N VAL A 125 -14.09 2.46 5.05
CA VAL A 125 -12.72 2.21 4.61
C VAL A 125 -11.87 1.68 5.76
N GLY A 126 -11.45 0.43 5.65
CA GLY A 126 -10.45 -0.16 6.53
C GLY A 126 -9.05 0.38 6.22
N VAL A 127 -8.35 0.82 7.24
CA VAL A 127 -6.96 1.27 7.15
C VAL A 127 -6.07 0.31 7.91
N ALA A 128 -5.08 -0.26 7.22
CA ALA A 128 -4.10 -1.15 7.82
C ALA A 128 -3.14 -0.38 8.74
N ILE A 129 -3.03 -0.81 9.99
CA ILE A 129 -2.21 -0.21 11.04
C ILE A 129 -1.18 -1.23 11.52
N SER A 130 0.10 -0.90 11.39
CA SER A 130 1.19 -1.71 11.90
C SER A 130 1.29 -1.60 13.42
N LEU A 131 1.38 -2.75 14.08
CA LEU A 131 1.60 -2.83 15.52
C LEU A 131 3.10 -2.87 15.84
N PRO A 132 3.54 -2.26 16.94
CA PRO A 132 4.91 -2.34 17.41
C PRO A 132 5.33 -3.79 17.75
N GLU A 133 6.62 -4.11 17.63
CA GLU A 133 7.14 -5.46 17.87
C GLU A 133 6.99 -5.90 19.33
N ASP A 134 7.14 -4.97 20.29
CA ASP A 134 6.92 -5.19 21.72
C ASP A 134 5.49 -5.60 22.08
N LYS A 135 4.53 -5.32 21.19
CA LYS A 135 3.13 -5.76 21.28
C LYS A 135 2.80 -6.99 20.41
N GLY A 136 3.84 -7.74 20.05
CA GLY A 136 3.73 -8.96 19.24
C GLY A 136 3.78 -8.71 17.74
N GLY A 137 3.97 -7.46 17.30
CA GLY A 137 4.03 -7.10 15.88
C GLY A 137 2.74 -7.42 15.13
N GLY A 138 2.81 -7.34 13.80
CA GLY A 138 1.68 -7.67 12.93
C GLY A 138 0.90 -6.44 12.48
N LEU A 139 -0.28 -6.69 11.94
CA LEU A 139 -1.11 -5.67 11.32
C LEU A 139 -2.57 -5.87 11.75
N VAL A 140 -3.23 -4.78 12.10
CA VAL A 140 -4.68 -4.73 12.34
C VAL A 140 -5.32 -3.74 11.38
N VAL A 141 -6.61 -3.90 11.13
CA VAL A 141 -7.36 -2.99 10.26
C VAL A 141 -8.33 -2.19 11.11
N GLY A 142 -8.14 -0.87 11.18
CA GLY A 142 -9.09 0.05 11.81
C GLY A 142 -10.05 0.62 10.76
N VAL A 143 -11.34 0.74 11.07
CA VAL A 143 -12.38 1.09 10.11
C VAL A 143 -12.85 2.53 10.29
N ILE A 144 -12.70 3.32 9.24
CA ILE A 144 -13.28 4.66 9.11
C ILE A 144 -14.66 4.49 8.46
N ARG A 145 -15.72 4.64 9.25
CA ARG A 145 -17.10 4.47 8.80
C ARG A 145 -17.55 5.68 7.99
N ASP A 146 -18.47 5.50 7.03
CA ASP A 146 -19.03 6.56 6.20
C ASP A 146 -17.98 7.56 5.67
N ALA A 147 -16.85 7.03 5.19
CA ALA A 147 -15.69 7.82 4.77
C ALA A 147 -16.00 8.80 3.62
N ASP A 148 -17.00 8.47 2.81
CA ASP A 148 -17.53 9.30 1.73
C ASP A 148 -18.27 10.57 2.21
N ARG A 149 -18.73 10.57 3.46
CA ARG A 149 -19.44 11.70 4.07
C ARG A 149 -18.56 12.56 5.00
N LYS A 150 -17.34 12.10 5.29
CA LYS A 150 -16.41 12.77 6.19
C LYS A 150 -15.48 13.73 5.48
N SER A 151 -15.22 14.89 6.09
CA SER A 151 -14.18 15.81 5.61
C SER A 151 -12.77 15.21 5.83
N LEU A 152 -11.75 15.74 5.14
CA LEU A 152 -10.35 15.36 5.35
C LEU A 152 -9.91 15.51 6.82
N ARG A 153 -10.40 16.54 7.53
CA ARG A 153 -10.10 16.76 8.95
C ARG A 153 -10.67 15.65 9.81
N MET A 154 -11.92 15.23 9.56
CA MET A 154 -12.56 14.13 10.30
C MET A 154 -11.83 12.81 10.02
N ILE A 155 -11.52 12.50 8.77
CA ILE A 155 -10.75 11.31 8.38
C ILE A 155 -9.38 11.31 9.07
N SER A 156 -8.66 12.43 9.06
CA SER A 156 -7.34 12.53 9.70
C SER A 156 -7.41 12.33 11.22
N ALA A 157 -8.40 12.94 11.89
CA ALA A 157 -8.58 12.78 13.33
C ALA A 157 -8.91 11.33 13.71
N GLU A 158 -9.83 10.71 12.98
CA GLU A 158 -10.25 9.33 13.22
C GLU A 158 -9.12 8.32 12.90
N SER A 159 -8.39 8.51 11.79
CA SER A 159 -7.22 7.70 11.45
C SER A 159 -6.16 7.73 12.55
N LYS A 160 -5.87 8.92 13.10
CA LYS A 160 -4.92 9.08 14.20
C LYS A 160 -5.41 8.41 15.48
N ALA A 161 -6.68 8.60 15.83
CA ALA A 161 -7.28 8.00 17.02
C ALA A 161 -7.25 6.45 16.95
N LEU A 162 -7.58 5.88 15.79
CA LEU A 162 -7.49 4.44 15.55
C LEU A 162 -6.04 3.93 15.65
N ALA A 163 -5.08 4.65 15.04
CA ALA A 163 -3.68 4.28 15.10
C ALA A 163 -3.09 4.35 16.52
N GLU A 164 -3.45 5.38 17.30
CA GLU A 164 -3.05 5.53 18.69
C GLU A 164 -3.68 4.44 19.56
N LYS A 165 -4.98 4.20 19.40
CA LYS A 165 -5.72 3.15 20.12
C LYS A 165 -5.09 1.77 19.84
N ALA A 166 -4.80 1.45 18.58
CA ALA A 166 -4.15 0.21 18.18
C ALA A 166 -2.79 0.00 18.86
N ARG A 167 -1.97 1.07 18.94
CA ARG A 167 -0.62 1.02 19.51
C ARG A 167 -0.59 1.05 21.03
N THR A 168 -1.62 1.55 21.70
CA THR A 168 -1.66 1.69 23.17
C THR A 168 -2.42 0.55 23.81
N ARG A 169 -3.71 0.44 23.60
CA ARG A 169 -4.63 -0.48 24.28
C ARG A 169 -5.23 -1.58 23.40
N GLY A 170 -4.93 -1.56 22.09
CA GLY A 170 -5.56 -2.45 21.11
C GLY A 170 -6.89 -1.90 20.58
N LEU A 171 -7.27 -2.36 19.38
CA LEU A 171 -8.59 -2.09 18.79
C LEU A 171 -9.62 -3.05 19.36
N ALA A 172 -10.82 -2.54 19.64
CA ALA A 172 -11.97 -3.36 19.96
C ALA A 172 -12.59 -3.96 18.67
N PRO A 173 -13.39 -5.03 18.74
CA PRO A 173 -14.04 -5.61 17.56
C PRO A 173 -14.80 -4.57 16.72
N GLU A 174 -15.52 -3.65 17.36
CA GLU A 174 -16.26 -2.57 16.70
C GLU A 174 -15.37 -1.63 15.88
N ASP A 175 -14.09 -1.48 16.25
CA ASP A 175 -13.13 -0.66 15.50
C ASP A 175 -12.64 -1.35 14.22
N MET A 176 -12.78 -2.68 14.11
CA MET A 176 -12.18 -3.53 13.08
C MET A 176 -13.19 -4.14 12.12
N GLU A 177 -14.46 -4.20 12.50
CA GLU A 177 -15.51 -4.85 11.73
C GLU A 177 -16.26 -3.89 10.80
N GLY A 178 -16.85 -4.44 9.73
CA GLY A 178 -17.71 -3.71 8.82
C GLY A 178 -16.98 -2.85 7.79
N ALA A 179 -15.69 -3.09 7.55
CA ALA A 179 -15.00 -2.50 6.40
C ALA A 179 -15.59 -3.06 5.09
N THR A 180 -15.86 -2.19 4.13
CA THR A 180 -16.35 -2.55 2.78
C THR A 180 -15.23 -2.47 1.74
N PHE A 181 -14.14 -1.79 2.07
CA PHE A 181 -12.91 -1.67 1.29
C PHE A 181 -11.72 -1.50 2.22
N THR A 182 -10.52 -1.90 1.81
CA THR A 182 -9.33 -1.77 2.66
C THR A 182 -8.20 -1.05 1.91
N ILE A 183 -7.44 -0.21 2.64
CA ILE A 183 -6.21 0.43 2.17
C ILE A 183 -5.05 -0.02 3.05
N SER A 184 -4.00 -0.55 2.43
CA SER A 184 -2.73 -0.89 3.07
C SER A 184 -1.62 0.02 2.53
N ASN A 185 -0.94 0.75 3.40
CA ASN A 185 0.07 1.73 3.02
C ASN A 185 1.43 1.38 3.64
N LEU A 186 2.42 1.06 2.81
CA LEU A 186 3.81 0.80 3.18
C LEU A 186 4.77 1.89 2.71
N GLY A 187 4.24 3.03 2.24
CA GLY A 187 5.05 4.12 1.72
C GLY A 187 6.02 4.73 2.74
N MET A 188 5.67 4.68 4.03
CA MET A 188 6.55 5.13 5.12
C MET A 188 7.83 4.28 5.28
N PHE A 189 7.83 3.05 4.75
CA PHE A 189 8.98 2.15 4.74
C PHE A 189 9.82 2.24 3.46
N GLY A 190 9.48 3.15 2.54
CA GLY A 190 10.18 3.30 1.26
C GLY A 190 9.90 2.20 0.25
N VAL A 191 8.85 1.41 0.46
CA VAL A 191 8.42 0.36 -0.47
C VAL A 191 7.90 0.99 -1.75
N ASP A 192 8.47 0.63 -2.90
CA ASP A 192 8.07 1.17 -4.20
C ASP A 192 6.65 0.69 -4.58
N HIS A 193 6.43 -0.61 -4.55
CA HIS A 193 5.12 -1.22 -4.78
C HIS A 193 5.03 -2.59 -4.10
N PHE A 194 3.83 -3.04 -3.81
CA PHE A 194 3.55 -4.37 -3.28
C PHE A 194 2.12 -4.79 -3.60
N THR A 195 1.80 -6.06 -3.41
CA THR A 195 0.44 -6.59 -3.52
C THR A 195 -0.07 -6.97 -2.14
N ALA A 196 -1.32 -6.64 -1.84
CA ALA A 196 -1.98 -7.02 -0.60
C ALA A 196 -2.96 -8.17 -0.81
N ILE A 197 -3.19 -8.96 0.23
CA ILE A 197 -4.22 -9.99 0.26
C ILE A 197 -5.54 -9.32 0.64
N ILE A 198 -6.61 -9.63 -0.10
CA ILE A 198 -7.94 -9.08 0.16
C ILE A 198 -8.38 -9.47 1.57
N ASN A 199 -8.95 -8.50 2.29
CA ASN A 199 -9.54 -8.71 3.61
C ASN A 199 -11.03 -9.04 3.46
N PRO A 200 -11.47 -10.31 3.54
CA PRO A 200 -12.88 -10.66 3.39
C PRO A 200 -13.73 -9.95 4.45
N PRO A 201 -14.98 -9.54 4.09
CA PRO A 201 -15.71 -9.81 2.86
C PRO A 201 -15.49 -8.83 1.71
N ASN A 202 -14.48 -7.92 1.79
CA ASN A 202 -14.24 -6.92 0.76
C ASN A 202 -13.96 -7.57 -0.60
N SER A 203 -14.38 -6.92 -1.69
CA SER A 203 -14.04 -7.32 -3.06
C SER A 203 -12.68 -6.81 -3.53
N ALA A 204 -12.08 -5.85 -2.84
CA ALA A 204 -10.79 -5.28 -3.21
C ALA A 204 -10.01 -4.71 -2.03
N ILE A 205 -8.69 -4.58 -2.23
CA ILE A 205 -7.76 -3.88 -1.33
C ILE A 205 -6.75 -3.07 -2.14
N LEU A 206 -6.52 -1.82 -1.72
CA LEU A 206 -5.53 -0.93 -2.32
C LEU A 206 -4.22 -0.99 -1.53
N ALA A 207 -3.16 -1.48 -2.18
CA ALA A 207 -1.79 -1.42 -1.69
C ALA A 207 -1.11 -0.14 -2.20
N VAL A 208 -0.53 0.66 -1.30
CA VAL A 208 0.04 1.97 -1.60
C VAL A 208 1.53 1.98 -1.25
N GLY A 209 2.37 2.23 -2.26
CA GLY A 209 3.80 2.43 -2.10
C GLY A 209 4.18 3.85 -1.66
N GLY A 210 5.47 4.11 -1.59
CA GLY A 210 6.02 5.42 -1.25
C GLY A 210 5.85 6.45 -2.37
N ALA A 211 5.65 7.71 -1.97
CA ALA A 211 5.79 8.83 -2.90
C ALA A 211 7.29 9.15 -3.04
N LEU A 212 7.96 8.47 -3.97
CA LEU A 212 9.42 8.51 -4.13
C LEU A 212 9.82 9.54 -5.18
N LYS A 213 10.93 10.25 -4.93
CA LYS A 213 11.55 11.13 -5.93
C LYS A 213 12.15 10.28 -7.04
N GLN A 214 11.82 10.59 -8.28
CA GLN A 214 12.37 9.93 -9.47
C GLN A 214 12.32 10.85 -10.70
N PRO A 215 13.05 10.53 -11.78
CA PRO A 215 12.90 11.24 -13.04
C PRO A 215 11.49 11.07 -13.58
N VAL A 216 10.85 12.17 -13.97
CA VAL A 216 9.52 12.18 -14.59
C VAL A 216 9.57 12.97 -15.88
N VAL A 217 8.84 12.51 -16.88
CA VAL A 217 8.67 13.25 -18.14
C VAL A 217 7.50 14.22 -17.99
N ARG A 218 7.76 15.52 -18.24
CA ARG A 218 6.76 16.59 -18.27
C ARG A 218 6.89 17.34 -19.61
N GLY A 219 5.94 17.10 -20.51
CA GLY A 219 6.10 17.52 -21.90
C GLY A 219 7.33 16.83 -22.51
N ASP A 220 8.28 17.61 -23.02
CA ASP A 220 9.54 17.10 -23.60
C ASP A 220 10.75 17.17 -22.65
N ALA A 221 10.53 17.56 -21.40
CA ALA A 221 11.59 17.67 -20.38
C ALA A 221 11.57 16.50 -19.39
N ILE A 222 12.77 16.15 -18.89
CA ILE A 222 12.93 15.24 -17.76
C ILE A 222 13.18 16.10 -16.51
N GLU A 223 12.32 15.92 -15.51
CA GLU A 223 12.36 16.64 -14.25
C GLU A 223 12.40 15.69 -13.07
N VAL A 224 12.77 16.20 -11.87
CA VAL A 224 12.61 15.46 -10.62
C VAL A 224 11.20 15.66 -10.11
N GLY A 225 10.45 14.57 -9.97
CA GLY A 225 9.09 14.59 -9.42
C GLY A 225 8.85 13.45 -8.44
N HIS A 226 7.69 13.43 -7.80
CA HIS A 226 7.29 12.35 -6.91
C HIS A 226 6.31 11.43 -7.62
N ARG A 227 6.63 10.15 -7.64
CA ARG A 227 5.74 9.09 -8.14
C ARG A 227 5.40 8.14 -7.01
N MET A 228 4.18 7.61 -7.04
CA MET A 228 3.67 6.61 -6.12
C MET A 228 2.97 5.52 -6.93
N THR A 229 3.31 4.27 -6.69
CA THR A 229 2.59 3.15 -7.28
C THR A 229 1.48 2.71 -6.33
N ALA A 230 0.26 2.64 -6.86
CA ALA A 230 -0.87 2.04 -6.19
C ALA A 230 -1.25 0.74 -6.91
N THR A 231 -1.34 -0.36 -6.17
CA THR A 231 -1.70 -1.68 -6.67
C THR A 231 -3.00 -2.12 -6.05
N LEU A 232 -3.99 -2.40 -6.88
CA LEU A 232 -5.29 -2.89 -6.47
C LEU A 232 -5.32 -4.40 -6.63
N SER A 233 -5.54 -5.14 -5.53
CA SER A 233 -5.87 -6.56 -5.58
C SER A 233 -7.39 -6.71 -5.54
N ASN A 234 -7.95 -7.49 -6.49
CA ASN A 234 -9.38 -7.59 -6.70
C ASN A 234 -9.84 -9.04 -6.70
N ASP A 235 -11.08 -9.24 -6.26
CA ASP A 235 -11.83 -10.48 -6.47
C ASP A 235 -12.37 -10.50 -7.91
N HIS A 236 -11.84 -11.39 -8.76
CA HIS A 236 -12.24 -11.45 -10.17
C HIS A 236 -13.68 -11.93 -10.38
N ARG A 237 -14.36 -12.39 -9.35
CA ARG A 237 -15.79 -12.72 -9.40
C ARG A 237 -16.68 -11.47 -9.36
N VAL A 238 -16.15 -10.34 -8.83
CA VAL A 238 -16.88 -9.08 -8.65
C VAL A 238 -16.36 -7.99 -9.59
N ILE A 239 -15.05 -7.90 -9.77
CA ILE A 239 -14.37 -6.80 -10.46
C ILE A 239 -13.52 -7.37 -11.60
N ASP A 240 -13.69 -6.83 -12.81
CA ASP A 240 -12.83 -7.13 -13.96
C ASP A 240 -11.69 -6.12 -14.12
N GLY A 241 -10.73 -6.44 -15.01
CA GLY A 241 -9.53 -5.63 -15.21
C GLY A 241 -9.81 -4.22 -15.72
N ALA A 242 -10.84 -4.05 -16.58
CA ALA A 242 -11.22 -2.73 -17.10
C ALA A 242 -11.89 -1.88 -16.01
N MET A 243 -12.70 -2.48 -15.16
CA MET A 243 -13.29 -1.84 -13.99
C MET A 243 -12.18 -1.34 -13.04
N ALA A 244 -11.21 -2.21 -12.72
CA ALA A 244 -10.08 -1.87 -11.86
C ALA A 244 -9.25 -0.70 -12.42
N ALA A 245 -8.94 -0.71 -13.71
CA ALA A 245 -8.22 0.37 -14.38
C ALA A 245 -8.99 1.70 -14.30
N ARG A 246 -10.30 1.70 -14.60
CA ARG A 246 -11.15 2.90 -14.52
C ARG A 246 -11.25 3.45 -13.10
N TRP A 247 -11.39 2.59 -12.10
CA TRP A 247 -11.42 3.02 -10.72
C TRP A 247 -10.10 3.69 -10.30
N LEU A 248 -8.95 3.08 -10.63
CA LEU A 248 -7.64 3.67 -10.35
C LEU A 248 -7.46 5.02 -11.06
N GLN A 249 -7.95 5.18 -12.30
CA GLN A 249 -7.96 6.47 -12.99
C GLN A 249 -8.80 7.51 -12.23
N THR A 250 -10.00 7.12 -11.78
CA THR A 250 -10.87 8.01 -10.98
C THR A 250 -10.19 8.43 -9.69
N VAL A 251 -9.55 7.52 -8.95
CA VAL A 251 -8.79 7.85 -7.72
C VAL A 251 -7.61 8.75 -8.03
N ARG A 252 -6.86 8.48 -9.12
CA ARG A 252 -5.75 9.31 -9.58
C ARG A 252 -6.21 10.75 -9.86
N ASP A 253 -7.32 10.92 -10.53
CA ASP A 253 -7.80 12.25 -10.94
C ASP A 253 -8.43 13.00 -9.75
N ARG A 254 -9.12 12.31 -8.85
CA ARG A 254 -9.72 12.92 -7.65
C ARG A 254 -8.70 13.40 -6.62
N LYS A 255 -7.52 12.81 -6.53
CA LYS A 255 -6.47 13.29 -5.61
C LYS A 255 -5.94 14.68 -5.97
N SER A 256 -6.10 15.10 -7.24
CA SER A 256 -5.61 16.38 -7.74
C SER A 256 -6.72 17.40 -8.03
N THR A 257 -8.00 16.97 -8.06
CA THR A 257 -9.11 17.83 -8.48
C THR A 257 -10.24 17.83 -7.43
N ARG A 258 -10.52 18.99 -6.83
CA ARG A 258 -11.74 19.30 -6.04
C ARG A 258 -12.06 18.37 -4.84
N LEU A 259 -11.18 18.29 -3.85
CA LEU A 259 -11.57 17.85 -2.52
C LEU A 259 -12.26 18.97 -1.69
N ASN A 260 -12.49 20.14 -2.30
CA ASN A 260 -12.95 21.36 -1.60
C ASN A 260 -14.36 21.82 -1.98
N SER A 261 -15.18 21.02 -2.62
CA SER A 261 -16.58 21.42 -2.89
C SER A 261 -17.52 20.52 -2.11
N SER A 262 -17.67 20.82 -0.84
CA SER A 262 -18.87 20.76 0.01
C SER A 262 -18.50 20.92 1.48
#